data_811121bfb256be88207d5b5344d8cae3
#
_entry.id   811121bfb256be88207d5b5344d8cae3
#
_cell.length_a   1.000
_cell.length_b   1.000
_cell.length_c   1.000
_cell.angle_alpha   90.00
_cell.angle_beta   90.00
_cell.angle_gamma   90.00
#
_symmetry.space_group_name_H-M   'P 1'
#
loop_
_entity.id
_entity.type
_entity.pdbx_description
1 polymer ?
#
loop_
_entity_poly.entity_id
_entity_poly.type
_entity_poly.pdbx_seq_one_letter_code
_entity_poly.pdbx_strand_id
1 'polypeptide(L)'
;HPPEHVPSAFHSFAPGTAMAESKVRIPDALLALDAGRLNELRPKFGNETVYKTAIGTHGGGTWKIGPGETVNPRVGDRFAFLQQLIERSDGGRQSDLRIYTVDGEIVAAMRRTAPENDWRTNVALGGEVEAVENLTNEAADMATQASDLIGLDYAGVDLVEGVDGWYLLEVNPTAGFKGLYRATGVSPAAHIARLAIETAGG
;
A
#
# COMPACT_ATOMS: atom_id res chain seq x y z
N HIS A 1 -2.48 -6.71 -17.47
CA HIS A 1 -2.95 -7.59 -16.36
C HIS A 1 -4.01 -8.53 -16.84
N PRO A 2 -3.98 -9.81 -16.42
CA PRO A 2 -5.10 -10.70 -16.57
C PRO A 2 -6.37 -10.09 -15.95
N PRO A 3 -7.51 -10.07 -16.65
CA PRO A 3 -8.71 -9.34 -16.21
C PRO A 3 -9.26 -9.80 -14.85
N GLU A 4 -9.07 -11.05 -14.49
CA GLU A 4 -9.52 -11.67 -13.24
C GLU A 4 -8.75 -11.20 -12.01
N HIS A 5 -7.53 -10.69 -12.16
CA HIS A 5 -6.68 -10.25 -11.06
C HIS A 5 -6.84 -8.77 -10.72
N VAL A 6 -7.27 -7.96 -11.70
CA VAL A 6 -7.42 -6.51 -11.51
C VAL A 6 -8.43 -6.15 -10.42
N PRO A 7 -9.64 -6.74 -10.34
CA PRO A 7 -10.59 -6.42 -9.28
C PRO A 7 -10.05 -6.68 -7.87
N SER A 8 -9.28 -7.76 -7.68
CA SER A 8 -8.71 -8.11 -6.37
C SER A 8 -7.70 -7.07 -5.87
N ALA A 9 -6.99 -6.43 -6.78
CA ALA A 9 -5.98 -5.43 -6.43
C ALA A 9 -6.57 -4.05 -6.07
N PHE A 10 -7.79 -3.74 -6.52
CA PHE A 10 -8.46 -2.47 -6.21
C PHE A 10 -9.10 -2.42 -4.82
N HIS A 11 -9.26 -3.54 -4.15
CA HIS A 11 -9.83 -3.59 -2.81
C HIS A 11 -8.71 -3.66 -1.77
N SER A 12 -8.64 -2.69 -0.88
CA SER A 12 -7.64 -2.64 0.20
C SER A 12 -7.61 -3.91 1.08
N PHE A 13 -8.67 -4.70 1.09
CA PHE A 13 -8.79 -5.94 1.86
C PHE A 13 -8.37 -7.19 1.08
N ALA A 14 -8.57 -7.22 -0.25
CA ALA A 14 -8.29 -8.41 -1.05
C ALA A 14 -6.79 -8.82 -1.05
N PRO A 15 -5.81 -7.91 -1.13
CA PRO A 15 -4.41 -8.26 -0.94
C PRO A 15 -4.16 -8.95 0.40
N GLY A 16 -4.77 -8.48 1.49
CA GLY A 16 -4.63 -9.08 2.81
C GLY A 16 -5.06 -10.54 2.87
N THR A 17 -6.16 -10.91 2.23
CA THR A 17 -6.61 -12.31 2.20
C THR A 17 -5.70 -13.19 1.33
N ALA A 18 -5.23 -12.70 0.18
CA ALA A 18 -4.28 -13.42 -0.67
C ALA A 18 -2.93 -13.64 0.04
N MET A 19 -2.52 -12.70 0.91
CA MET A 19 -1.26 -12.76 1.64
C MET A 19 -1.33 -13.61 2.93
N ALA A 20 -2.51 -13.94 3.43
CA ALA A 20 -2.70 -14.59 4.75
C ALA A 20 -1.94 -15.93 4.91
N GLU A 21 -1.71 -16.65 3.82
CA GLU A 21 -0.96 -17.91 3.79
C GLU A 21 0.49 -17.76 3.31
N SER A 22 0.92 -16.52 3.03
CA SER A 22 2.25 -16.21 2.54
C SER A 22 3.19 -15.74 3.67
N LYS A 23 4.46 -15.53 3.35
CA LYS A 23 5.43 -14.88 4.25
C LYS A 23 5.38 -13.35 4.18
N VAL A 24 4.52 -12.78 3.35
CA VAL A 24 4.36 -11.34 3.21
C VAL A 24 3.64 -10.82 4.45
N ARG A 25 4.33 -10.02 5.24
CA ARG A 25 3.77 -9.43 6.47
C ARG A 25 2.86 -8.27 6.11
N ILE A 26 1.65 -8.28 6.63
CA ILE A 26 0.65 -7.20 6.51
C ILE A 26 0.31 -6.65 7.89
N PRO A 27 -0.06 -5.36 8.03
CA PRO A 27 -0.60 -4.85 9.28
C PRO A 27 -1.88 -5.59 9.67
N ASP A 28 -2.10 -5.78 10.96
CA ASP A 28 -3.37 -6.31 11.45
C ASP A 28 -4.53 -5.47 10.94
N ALA A 29 -5.59 -6.13 10.49
CA ALA A 29 -6.73 -5.46 9.89
C ALA A 29 -8.06 -6.09 10.31
N LEU A 30 -9.10 -5.27 10.30
CA LEU A 30 -10.47 -5.67 10.61
C LEU A 30 -11.43 -5.09 9.58
N LEU A 31 -12.25 -5.95 9.02
CA LEU A 31 -13.41 -5.58 8.20
C LEU A 31 -14.68 -5.82 9.02
N ALA A 32 -15.50 -4.80 9.19
CA ALA A 32 -16.77 -4.92 9.88
C ALA A 32 -17.91 -4.27 9.10
N LEU A 33 -19.08 -4.88 9.15
CA LEU A 33 -20.32 -4.36 8.59
C LEU A 33 -21.08 -3.46 9.59
N ASP A 34 -20.61 -3.41 10.82
CA ASP A 34 -21.21 -2.67 11.91
C ASP A 34 -20.19 -1.84 12.69
N ALA A 35 -20.48 -0.54 12.86
CA ALA A 35 -19.59 0.39 13.53
C ALA A 35 -19.44 0.11 15.03
N GLY A 36 -20.47 -0.39 15.68
CA GLY A 36 -20.41 -0.76 17.09
C GLY A 36 -19.40 -1.87 17.34
N ARG A 37 -19.46 -2.92 16.51
CA ARG A 37 -18.50 -4.02 16.55
C ARG A 37 -17.09 -3.59 16.23
N LEU A 38 -16.93 -2.68 15.28
CA LEU A 38 -15.65 -2.11 14.93
C LEU A 38 -15.01 -1.38 16.12
N ASN A 39 -15.77 -0.52 16.78
CA ASN A 39 -15.31 0.24 17.94
C ASN A 39 -15.01 -0.64 19.15
N GLU A 40 -15.75 -1.72 19.34
CA GLU A 40 -15.49 -2.72 20.38
C GLU A 40 -14.13 -3.43 20.16
N LEU A 41 -13.82 -3.79 18.92
CA LEU A 41 -12.62 -4.56 18.59
C LEU A 41 -11.38 -3.69 18.39
N ARG A 42 -11.53 -2.41 18.04
CA ARG A 42 -10.44 -1.49 17.74
C ARG A 42 -9.31 -1.48 18.79
N PRO A 43 -9.57 -1.48 20.11
CA PRO A 43 -8.50 -1.47 21.11
C PRO A 43 -7.50 -2.62 21.01
N LYS A 44 -7.86 -3.70 20.31
CA LYS A 44 -6.97 -4.85 20.09
C LYS A 44 -5.86 -4.57 19.07
N PHE A 45 -5.99 -3.49 18.27
CA PHE A 45 -5.04 -3.10 17.24
C PHE A 45 -4.03 -2.04 17.69
N GLY A 46 -3.92 -1.78 18.98
CA GLY A 46 -3.01 -0.78 19.54
C GLY A 46 -3.65 0.59 19.73
N ASN A 47 -2.81 1.60 19.96
CA ASN A 47 -3.27 2.94 20.30
C ASN A 47 -3.82 3.72 19.12
N GLU A 48 -3.22 3.55 17.94
CA GLU A 48 -3.59 4.26 16.73
C GLU A 48 -3.96 3.28 15.62
N THR A 49 -5.04 3.58 14.91
CA THR A 49 -5.53 2.77 13.80
C THR A 49 -5.83 3.66 12.60
N VAL A 50 -5.81 3.07 11.45
CA VAL A 50 -6.16 3.73 10.18
C VAL A 50 -7.51 3.22 9.73
N TYR A 51 -8.49 4.11 9.65
CA TYR A 51 -9.76 3.82 8.99
C TYR A 51 -9.64 4.11 7.50
N LYS A 52 -10.06 3.16 6.67
CA LYS A 52 -10.09 3.31 5.21
C LYS A 52 -11.50 3.06 4.70
N THR A 53 -11.97 3.90 3.77
CA THR A 53 -13.21 3.63 3.05
C THR A 53 -13.01 2.49 2.06
N ALA A 54 -14.09 1.78 1.75
CA ALA A 54 -14.07 0.69 0.76
C ALA A 54 -13.63 1.15 -0.63
N ILE A 55 -14.00 2.37 -0.98
CA ILE A 55 -13.70 3.02 -2.26
C ILE A 55 -13.05 4.35 -1.94
N GLY A 56 -11.75 4.45 -2.15
CA GLY A 56 -10.99 5.68 -1.96
C GLY A 56 -9.79 5.72 -2.88
N THR A 57 -9.48 6.89 -3.43
CA THR A 57 -8.31 7.10 -4.26
C THR A 57 -7.47 8.25 -3.70
N HIS A 58 -6.15 8.18 -3.91
CA HIS A 58 -5.20 9.24 -3.57
C HIS A 58 -5.17 9.68 -2.09
N GLY A 59 -5.47 8.77 -1.15
CA GLY A 59 -5.47 9.06 0.29
C GLY A 59 -6.70 9.81 0.80
N GLY A 60 -7.67 10.15 -0.07
CA GLY A 60 -8.87 10.91 0.30
C GLY A 60 -9.91 10.13 1.13
N GLY A 61 -9.72 8.81 1.29
CA GLY A 61 -10.60 7.93 2.06
C GLY A 61 -9.93 7.31 3.28
N THR A 62 -8.92 7.97 3.86
CA THR A 62 -8.11 7.38 4.93
C THR A 62 -7.98 8.35 6.10
N TRP A 63 -8.32 7.90 7.31
CA TRP A 63 -8.25 8.69 8.54
C TRP A 63 -7.52 7.94 9.64
N LYS A 64 -6.71 8.66 10.38
CA LYS A 64 -6.10 8.18 11.61
C LYS A 64 -7.11 8.33 12.75
N ILE A 65 -7.26 7.29 13.53
CA ILE A 65 -8.16 7.24 14.70
C ILE A 65 -7.28 7.02 15.94
N GLY A 66 -7.26 8.02 16.79
CA GLY A 66 -6.46 8.03 18.03
C GLY A 66 -7.09 7.24 19.17
N PRO A 67 -6.37 7.10 20.30
CA PRO A 67 -6.88 6.46 21.50
C PRO A 67 -8.16 7.15 22.00
N GLY A 68 -9.20 6.36 22.31
CA GLY A 68 -10.47 6.88 22.81
C GLY A 68 -11.40 7.50 21.76
N GLU A 69 -10.96 7.71 20.54
CA GLU A 69 -11.83 8.16 19.45
C GLU A 69 -12.69 7.00 18.93
N THR A 70 -13.86 7.33 18.42
CA THR A 70 -14.80 6.37 17.81
C THR A 70 -14.75 6.47 16.29
N VAL A 71 -14.80 5.31 15.64
CA VAL A 71 -14.99 5.25 14.19
C VAL A 71 -16.45 5.48 13.87
N ASN A 72 -16.71 6.49 13.05
CA ASN A 72 -18.03 6.76 12.50
C ASN A 72 -17.97 6.52 10.99
N PRO A 73 -18.44 5.35 10.49
CA PRO A 73 -18.49 5.07 9.06
C PRO A 73 -19.28 6.17 8.33
N ARG A 74 -18.78 6.55 7.16
CA ARG A 74 -19.50 7.56 6.37
C ARG A 74 -20.80 6.98 5.83
N VAL A 75 -21.78 7.85 5.65
CA VAL A 75 -23.02 7.51 4.99
C VAL A 75 -22.71 6.96 3.59
N GLY A 76 -23.12 5.72 3.32
CA GLY A 76 -22.86 5.04 2.06
C GLY A 76 -21.75 3.97 2.12
N ASP A 77 -20.93 3.95 3.16
CA ASP A 77 -20.00 2.85 3.38
C ASP A 77 -20.76 1.60 3.84
N ARG A 78 -20.75 0.56 2.99
CA ARG A 78 -21.39 -0.73 3.32
C ARG A 78 -20.58 -1.54 4.34
N PHE A 79 -19.32 -1.19 4.51
CA PHE A 79 -18.41 -1.80 5.47
C PHE A 79 -17.32 -0.80 5.86
N ALA A 80 -16.75 -1.00 7.03
CA ALA A 80 -15.65 -0.23 7.55
C ALA A 80 -14.39 -1.11 7.62
N PHE A 81 -13.28 -0.61 7.11
CA PHE A 81 -11.98 -1.26 7.17
C PHE A 81 -11.07 -0.49 8.12
N LEU A 82 -10.61 -1.16 9.18
CA LEU A 82 -9.57 -0.68 10.08
C LEU A 82 -8.30 -1.45 9.86
N GLN A 83 -7.18 -0.74 9.92
CA GLN A 83 -5.86 -1.33 9.85
C GLN A 83 -4.99 -0.74 10.96
N GLN A 84 -4.12 -1.56 11.54
CA GLN A 84 -3.08 -1.11 12.46
C GLN A 84 -2.23 -0.04 11.77
N LEU A 85 -1.96 1.07 12.48
CA LEU A 85 -0.95 2.02 12.04
C LEU A 85 0.43 1.44 12.39
N ILE A 86 1.26 1.24 11.39
CA ILE A 86 2.66 0.86 11.59
C ILE A 86 3.46 2.13 11.81
N GLU A 87 3.93 2.32 13.03
CA GLU A 87 4.78 3.45 13.40
C GLU A 87 6.24 3.14 13.08
N ARG A 88 6.97 4.15 12.69
CA ARG A 88 8.41 4.05 12.47
C ARG A 88 9.14 3.80 13.79
N SER A 89 10.14 2.94 13.74
CA SER A 89 10.99 2.63 14.90
C SER A 89 11.83 3.82 15.41
N ASP A 90 12.11 4.80 14.54
CA ASP A 90 12.92 5.97 14.85
C ASP A 90 12.10 7.19 15.32
N GLY A 91 10.77 7.08 15.37
CA GLY A 91 9.88 8.18 15.74
C GLY A 91 9.88 9.38 14.77
N GLY A 92 10.48 9.21 13.60
CA GLY A 92 10.51 10.23 12.55
C GLY A 92 9.17 10.43 11.84
N ARG A 93 9.15 11.35 10.86
CA ARG A 93 7.99 11.53 9.98
C ARG A 93 7.66 10.21 9.30
N GLN A 94 6.37 9.90 9.16
CA GLN A 94 5.93 8.70 8.46
C GLN A 94 6.52 8.65 7.04
N SER A 95 7.03 7.49 6.66
CA SER A 95 7.53 7.25 5.31
C SER A 95 7.24 5.83 4.89
N ASP A 96 7.11 5.65 3.60
CA ASP A 96 6.98 4.34 2.98
C ASP A 96 7.86 4.21 1.73
N LEU A 97 8.02 2.99 1.26
CA LEU A 97 8.61 2.70 -0.04
C LEU A 97 7.49 2.45 -1.05
N ARG A 98 7.56 3.11 -2.20
CA ARG A 98 6.87 2.71 -3.41
C ARG A 98 7.86 2.01 -4.33
N ILE A 99 7.70 0.69 -4.46
CA ILE A 99 8.51 -0.15 -5.34
C ILE A 99 7.68 -0.47 -6.57
N TYR A 100 8.20 -0.22 -7.76
CA TYR A 100 7.49 -0.52 -8.99
C TYR A 100 8.04 -1.81 -9.60
N THR A 101 7.15 -2.79 -9.79
CA THR A 101 7.46 -4.09 -10.39
C THR A 101 6.85 -4.19 -11.79
N VAL A 102 7.55 -4.84 -12.71
CA VAL A 102 7.05 -5.22 -14.04
C VAL A 102 7.60 -6.60 -14.37
N ASP A 103 6.74 -7.54 -14.71
CA ASP A 103 7.09 -8.93 -15.04
C ASP A 103 7.93 -9.59 -13.94
N GLY A 104 7.52 -9.45 -12.68
CA GLY A 104 8.23 -10.00 -11.52
C GLY A 104 9.54 -9.28 -11.15
N GLU A 105 10.00 -8.32 -11.94
CA GLU A 105 11.26 -7.59 -11.68
C GLU A 105 11.01 -6.18 -11.14
N ILE A 106 11.92 -5.74 -10.25
CA ILE A 106 11.88 -4.37 -9.73
C ILE A 106 12.48 -3.42 -10.76
N VAL A 107 11.67 -2.46 -11.22
CA VAL A 107 12.08 -1.44 -12.18
C VAL A 107 12.75 -0.25 -11.50
N ALA A 108 12.14 0.25 -10.42
CA ALA A 108 12.67 1.34 -9.60
C ALA A 108 11.92 1.42 -8.26
N ALA A 109 12.53 2.11 -7.32
CA ALA A 109 11.93 2.38 -6.02
C ALA A 109 12.13 3.84 -5.60
N MET A 110 11.15 4.36 -4.87
CA MET A 110 11.24 5.66 -4.21
C MET A 110 10.75 5.56 -2.77
N ARG A 111 11.34 6.36 -1.90
CA ARG A 111 10.81 6.66 -0.57
C ARG A 111 9.86 7.84 -0.68
N ARG A 112 8.72 7.73 -0.04
CA ARG A 112 7.79 8.86 0.14
C ARG A 112 7.79 9.21 1.61
N THR A 113 7.96 10.48 1.94
CA THR A 113 7.94 10.98 3.32
C THR A 113 6.78 11.94 3.48
N ALA A 114 5.99 11.76 4.52
CA ALA A 114 4.84 12.60 4.83
C ALA A 114 5.26 14.05 5.08
N PRO A 115 4.44 15.05 4.71
CA PRO A 115 4.71 16.44 5.10
C PRO A 115 4.63 16.62 6.63
N GLU A 116 5.14 17.73 7.15
CA GLU A 116 5.21 17.95 8.60
C GLU A 116 3.86 17.90 9.33
N ASN A 117 2.79 18.28 8.63
CA ASN A 117 1.45 18.39 9.21
C ASN A 117 0.49 17.26 8.78
N ASP A 118 1.01 16.18 8.20
CA ASP A 118 0.22 15.02 7.81
C ASP A 118 1.03 13.74 8.09
N TRP A 119 0.34 12.65 8.29
CA TRP A 119 0.93 11.32 8.45
C TRP A 119 0.92 10.51 7.14
N ARG A 120 0.15 10.98 6.15
CA ARG A 120 0.02 10.32 4.84
C ARG A 120 1.18 10.69 3.93
N THR A 121 1.78 9.69 3.33
CA THR A 121 2.96 9.82 2.47
C THR A 121 2.64 10.15 1.01
N ASN A 122 1.35 10.24 0.67
CA ASN A 122 0.89 10.44 -0.70
C ASN A 122 1.48 11.72 -1.33
N VAL A 123 2.12 11.57 -2.48
CA VAL A 123 2.71 12.70 -3.25
C VAL A 123 1.66 13.77 -3.60
N ALA A 124 0.42 13.35 -3.87
CA ALA A 124 -0.69 14.26 -4.15
C ALA A 124 -1.07 15.15 -2.95
N LEU A 125 -0.70 14.77 -1.73
CA LEU A 125 -0.91 15.52 -0.49
C LEU A 125 0.32 16.32 -0.04
N GLY A 126 1.35 16.41 -0.89
CA GLY A 126 2.57 17.15 -0.59
C GLY A 126 3.71 16.30 -0.02
N GLY A 127 3.60 14.98 -0.07
CA GLY A 127 4.69 14.07 0.33
C GLY A 127 5.96 14.32 -0.50
N GLU A 128 7.10 14.31 0.18
CA GLU A 128 8.41 14.39 -0.44
C GLU A 128 8.78 13.03 -1.05
N VAL A 129 9.59 13.04 -2.11
CA VAL A 129 10.04 11.82 -2.78
C VAL A 129 11.55 11.84 -2.99
N GLU A 130 12.18 10.70 -2.74
CA GLU A 130 13.61 10.47 -3.00
C GLU A 130 13.82 9.10 -3.66
N ALA A 131 14.85 8.98 -4.50
CA ALA A 131 15.22 7.70 -5.10
C ALA A 131 15.75 6.75 -4.03
N VAL A 132 15.45 5.45 -4.18
CA VAL A 132 16.03 4.37 -3.38
C VAL A 132 16.81 3.47 -4.33
N GLU A 133 18.12 3.61 -4.33
CA GLU A 133 19.02 2.82 -5.20
C GLU A 133 19.27 1.42 -4.66
N ASN A 134 19.29 1.28 -3.34
CA ASN A 134 19.59 0.03 -2.66
C ASN A 134 18.45 -0.38 -1.73
N LEU A 135 17.62 -1.30 -2.19
CA LEU A 135 16.61 -1.95 -1.36
C LEU A 135 17.25 -3.02 -0.48
N THR A 136 16.70 -3.23 0.72
CA THR A 136 17.02 -4.43 1.49
C THR A 136 16.47 -5.65 0.76
N ASN A 137 17.11 -6.81 0.92
CA ASN A 137 16.61 -8.06 0.34
C ASN A 137 15.16 -8.34 0.78
N GLU A 138 14.84 -8.10 2.07
CA GLU A 138 13.50 -8.30 2.60
C GLU A 138 12.46 -7.44 1.87
N ALA A 139 12.73 -6.15 1.64
CA ALA A 139 11.80 -5.27 0.94
C ALA A 139 11.66 -5.65 -0.54
N ALA A 140 12.76 -6.03 -1.20
CA ALA A 140 12.75 -6.47 -2.59
C ALA A 140 11.94 -7.75 -2.77
N ASP A 141 12.23 -8.78 -1.96
CA ASP A 141 11.53 -10.07 -1.98
C ASP A 141 10.04 -9.90 -1.67
N MET A 142 9.71 -9.06 -0.70
CA MET A 142 8.31 -8.78 -0.34
C MET A 142 7.55 -8.11 -1.48
N ALA A 143 8.18 -7.16 -2.18
CA ALA A 143 7.52 -6.46 -3.29
C ALA A 143 7.24 -7.38 -4.49
N THR A 144 8.19 -8.21 -4.87
CA THR A 144 8.03 -9.17 -5.97
C THR A 144 7.00 -10.25 -5.60
N GLN A 145 7.12 -10.85 -4.42
CA GLN A 145 6.14 -11.84 -3.93
C GLN A 145 4.71 -11.28 -3.87
N ALA A 146 4.55 -10.02 -3.41
CA ALA A 146 3.24 -9.40 -3.33
C ALA A 146 2.58 -9.21 -4.71
N SER A 147 3.35 -8.82 -5.72
CA SER A 147 2.86 -8.69 -7.10
C SER A 147 2.48 -10.04 -7.70
N ASP A 148 3.33 -11.05 -7.50
CA ASP A 148 3.12 -12.41 -8.02
C ASP A 148 1.89 -13.08 -7.39
N LEU A 149 1.72 -12.97 -6.07
CA LEU A 149 0.58 -13.57 -5.34
C LEU A 149 -0.77 -13.00 -5.79
N ILE A 150 -0.80 -11.76 -6.27
CA ILE A 150 -2.02 -11.14 -6.80
C ILE A 150 -2.14 -11.39 -8.31
N GLY A 151 -1.09 -11.88 -8.97
CA GLY A 151 -1.07 -12.14 -10.40
C GLY A 151 -1.05 -10.89 -11.26
N LEU A 152 -0.30 -9.87 -10.85
CA LEU A 152 -0.18 -8.63 -11.59
C LEU A 152 1.10 -8.59 -12.42
N ASP A 153 0.96 -8.32 -13.71
CA ASP A 153 2.09 -8.15 -14.62
C ASP A 153 2.94 -6.91 -14.29
N TYR A 154 2.32 -5.88 -13.72
CA TYR A 154 3.02 -4.71 -13.16
C TYR A 154 2.24 -4.13 -11.99
N ALA A 155 2.95 -3.57 -11.02
CA ALA A 155 2.34 -2.97 -9.84
C ALA A 155 3.21 -1.88 -9.21
N GLY A 156 2.57 -1.00 -8.45
CA GLY A 156 3.23 -0.19 -7.44
C GLY A 156 2.97 -0.80 -6.07
N VAL A 157 4.01 -1.32 -5.43
CA VAL A 157 3.94 -1.96 -4.12
C VAL A 157 4.36 -0.98 -3.05
N ASP A 158 3.51 -0.78 -2.05
CA ASP A 158 3.76 0.14 -0.94
C ASP A 158 4.14 -0.64 0.32
N LEU A 159 5.34 -0.41 0.81
CA LEU A 159 5.87 -1.03 2.03
C LEU A 159 6.18 0.03 3.07
N VAL A 160 5.89 -0.27 4.34
CA VAL A 160 6.28 0.56 5.49
C VAL A 160 7.20 -0.24 6.41
N GLU A 161 8.22 0.42 6.94
CA GLU A 161 9.16 -0.17 7.89
C GLU A 161 8.70 0.08 9.32
N GLY A 162 8.38 -0.99 10.03
CA GLY A 162 8.08 -0.98 11.45
C GLY A 162 9.24 -1.50 12.30
N VAL A 163 9.01 -1.67 13.58
CA VAL A 163 10.03 -2.19 14.54
C VAL A 163 10.45 -3.63 14.24
N ASP A 164 9.57 -4.42 13.65
CA ASP A 164 9.78 -5.85 13.38
C ASP A 164 10.13 -6.14 11.91
N GLY A 165 10.42 -5.11 11.11
CA GLY A 165 10.74 -5.21 9.68
C GLY A 165 9.66 -4.60 8.78
N TRP A 166 9.60 -5.05 7.54
CA TRP A 166 8.71 -4.48 6.53
C TRP A 166 7.29 -5.03 6.60
N TYR A 167 6.33 -4.18 6.28
CA TYR A 167 4.90 -4.50 6.17
C TYR A 167 4.37 -4.02 4.82
N LEU A 168 3.62 -4.87 4.15
CA LEU A 168 2.90 -4.52 2.93
C LEU A 168 1.64 -3.72 3.27
N LEU A 169 1.53 -2.51 2.73
CA LEU A 169 0.35 -1.65 2.88
C LEU A 169 -0.64 -1.81 1.73
N GLU A 170 -0.13 -1.86 0.50
CA GLU A 170 -0.95 -1.84 -0.71
C GLU A 170 -0.18 -2.41 -1.91
N VAL A 171 -0.91 -3.09 -2.81
CA VAL A 171 -0.45 -3.41 -4.16
C VAL A 171 -1.39 -2.72 -5.14
N ASN A 172 -0.86 -1.78 -5.90
CA ASN A 172 -1.64 -0.93 -6.79
C ASN A 172 -1.41 -1.30 -8.27
N PRO A 173 -2.43 -1.84 -8.97
CA PRO A 173 -2.31 -2.30 -10.37
C PRO A 173 -2.25 -1.14 -11.37
N THR A 174 -2.58 0.07 -10.96
CA THR A 174 -2.57 1.28 -11.79
C THR A 174 -1.78 2.41 -11.15
N ALA A 175 -0.70 2.04 -10.45
CA ALA A 175 0.12 3.02 -9.74
C ALA A 175 0.65 4.11 -10.69
N GLY A 176 0.35 5.35 -10.35
CA GLY A 176 0.92 6.49 -11.04
C GLY A 176 2.42 6.60 -10.75
N PHE A 177 3.25 6.71 -11.77
CA PHE A 177 4.70 6.75 -11.64
C PHE A 177 5.33 8.14 -11.82
N LYS A 178 4.52 9.22 -11.82
CA LYS A 178 5.04 10.59 -11.94
C LYS A 178 6.03 10.96 -10.83
N GLY A 179 5.70 10.56 -9.57
CA GLY A 179 6.59 10.74 -8.43
C GLY A 179 7.87 9.92 -8.56
N LEU A 180 7.75 8.67 -8.97
CA LEU A 180 8.88 7.78 -9.22
C LEU A 180 9.82 8.35 -10.29
N TYR A 181 9.28 8.76 -11.43
CA TYR A 181 10.08 9.38 -12.50
C TYR A 181 10.80 10.66 -12.02
N ARG A 182 10.11 11.49 -11.23
CA ARG A 182 10.71 12.71 -10.67
C ARG A 182 11.86 12.39 -9.71
N ALA A 183 11.74 11.32 -8.92
CA ALA A 183 12.76 10.92 -7.95
C ALA A 183 13.94 10.20 -8.61
N THR A 184 13.67 9.28 -9.56
CA THR A 184 14.66 8.32 -10.07
C THR A 184 15.10 8.58 -11.51
N GLY A 185 14.34 9.36 -12.30
CA GLY A 185 14.52 9.48 -13.75
C GLY A 185 14.04 8.23 -14.53
N VAL A 186 13.58 7.18 -13.85
CA VAL A 186 13.14 5.93 -14.48
C VAL A 186 11.64 5.97 -14.74
N SER A 187 11.23 5.65 -15.97
CA SER A 187 9.82 5.49 -16.35
C SER A 187 9.48 4.03 -16.54
N PRO A 188 8.55 3.47 -15.74
CA PRO A 188 8.06 2.11 -15.95
C PRO A 188 7.35 1.90 -17.30
N ALA A 189 6.91 2.96 -17.96
CA ALA A 189 6.17 2.87 -19.21
C ALA A 189 6.91 2.09 -20.32
N ALA A 190 8.24 2.23 -20.40
CA ALA A 190 9.04 1.50 -21.39
C ALA A 190 9.05 -0.02 -21.10
N HIS A 191 9.10 -0.40 -19.82
CA HIS A 191 9.05 -1.81 -19.38
C HIS A 191 7.67 -2.40 -19.64
N ILE A 192 6.59 -1.67 -19.31
CA ILE A 192 5.21 -2.09 -19.56
C ILE A 192 4.96 -2.24 -21.07
N ALA A 193 5.44 -1.30 -21.91
CA ALA A 193 5.29 -1.38 -23.35
C ALA A 193 6.01 -2.60 -23.94
N ARG A 194 7.21 -2.91 -23.44
CA ARG A 194 7.96 -4.11 -23.87
C ARG A 194 7.17 -5.38 -23.52
N LEU A 195 6.73 -5.50 -22.27
CA LEU A 195 5.92 -6.62 -21.80
C LEU A 195 4.65 -6.79 -22.66
N ALA A 196 3.94 -5.70 -22.97
CA ALA A 196 2.76 -5.74 -23.82
C ALA A 196 3.06 -6.24 -25.24
N ILE A 197 4.20 -5.87 -25.83
CA ILE A 197 4.62 -6.34 -27.15
C ILE A 197 4.96 -7.83 -27.12
N GLU A 198 5.71 -8.27 -26.12
CA GLU A 198 6.10 -9.68 -25.92
C GLU A 198 4.87 -10.57 -25.74
N THR A 199 3.91 -10.14 -24.91
CA THR A 199 2.66 -10.87 -24.68
C THR A 199 1.75 -10.92 -25.91
N ALA A 200 1.74 -9.86 -26.74
CA ALA A 200 0.91 -9.81 -27.96
C ALA A 200 1.54 -10.53 -29.16
N GLY A 201 2.84 -10.79 -29.14
CA GLY A 201 3.58 -11.45 -30.22
C GLY A 201 3.72 -12.97 -30.08
N GLY A 202 3.28 -13.56 -28.96
CA GLY A 202 3.21 -14.99 -28.70
C GLY A 202 1.80 -15.54 -28.91
#